data_b4979318141db0d2cf2c6f6dfc197cc6
#
_entry.id   b4979318141db0d2cf2c6f6dfc197cc6
#
_cell.length_a   1.000
_cell.length_b   1.000
_cell.length_c   1.000
_cell.angle_alpha   90.00
_cell.angle_beta   90.00
_cell.angle_gamma   90.00
#
_symmetry.space_group_name_H-M   'P 1'
#
loop_
_entity.id
_entity.type
_entity.pdbx_description
1 polymer ?
#
loop_
_entity_poly.entity_id
_entity_poly.type
_entity_poly.pdbx_seq_one_letter_code
_entity_poly.pdbx_strand_id
1 'polypeptide(L)'
;MPGFEVFGAEERKQVNDVLESGVLMRYGFDGMRNGHWKAKQFETTFAQRMQSTHCQLVSSGTSALTVALASAGVGAGDEVIMPTFTFVASFESIMMLGAVPVLVDIDDTLTLDPKAVENAITSKTKCIMPVHMCGSMADLKALKQ
;
A
#
# COMPACT_ATOMS: atom_id res chain seq x y z
N MET A 1 -10.95 4.77 -14.70
CA MET A 1 -9.65 4.17 -14.32
C MET A 1 -9.04 3.61 -15.58
N PRO A 2 -7.84 4.02 -15.94
CA PRO A 2 -7.14 3.40 -17.05
C PRO A 2 -6.78 1.94 -16.69
N GLY A 3 -6.69 1.09 -17.69
CA GLY A 3 -6.33 -0.31 -17.53
C GLY A 3 -7.23 -1.26 -18.31
N PHE A 4 -8.53 -0.97 -18.42
CA PHE A 4 -9.43 -1.83 -19.21
C PHE A 4 -9.09 -1.82 -20.70
N GLU A 5 -8.49 -0.77 -21.21
CA GLU A 5 -8.02 -0.64 -22.59
C GLU A 5 -6.86 -1.55 -22.93
N VAL A 6 -6.10 -2.02 -21.92
CA VAL A 6 -5.00 -2.97 -22.08
C VAL A 6 -5.39 -4.38 -21.62
N PHE A 7 -6.64 -4.59 -21.20
CA PHE A 7 -7.13 -5.89 -20.77
C PHE A 7 -7.48 -6.74 -22.00
N GLY A 8 -6.61 -7.68 -22.35
CA GLY A 8 -6.69 -8.48 -23.55
C GLY A 8 -6.63 -10.00 -23.34
N ALA A 9 -6.08 -10.68 -24.31
CA ALA A 9 -5.98 -12.14 -24.31
C ALA A 9 -5.01 -12.65 -23.23
N GLU A 10 -3.93 -11.91 -22.95
CA GLU A 10 -2.92 -12.30 -21.98
C GLU A 10 -3.52 -12.32 -20.55
N GLU A 11 -4.25 -11.28 -20.16
CA GLU A 11 -4.91 -11.20 -18.85
C GLU A 11 -5.97 -12.29 -18.70
N ARG A 12 -6.77 -12.52 -19.76
CA ARG A 12 -7.79 -13.58 -19.77
C ARG A 12 -7.14 -14.96 -19.60
N LYS A 13 -6.02 -15.19 -20.27
CA LYS A 13 -5.27 -16.45 -20.12
C LYS A 13 -4.81 -16.65 -18.68
N GLN A 14 -4.25 -15.62 -18.02
CA GLN A 14 -3.80 -15.72 -16.64
C GLN A 14 -4.94 -16.06 -15.66
N VAL A 15 -6.11 -15.48 -15.89
CA VAL A 15 -7.31 -15.78 -15.08
C VAL A 15 -7.80 -17.20 -15.36
N ASN A 16 -7.89 -17.60 -16.63
CA ASN A 16 -8.36 -18.95 -17.01
C ASN A 16 -7.45 -20.06 -16.47
N ASP A 17 -6.12 -19.88 -16.49
CA ASP A 17 -5.18 -20.83 -15.90
C ASP A 17 -5.52 -21.15 -14.42
N VAL A 18 -5.95 -20.14 -13.67
CA VAL A 18 -6.37 -20.33 -12.27
C VAL A 18 -7.72 -21.02 -12.18
N LEU A 19 -8.70 -20.61 -12.99
CA LEU A 19 -10.03 -21.21 -13.01
C LEU A 19 -9.97 -22.70 -13.41
N GLU A 20 -9.16 -23.06 -14.37
CA GLU A 20 -8.95 -24.44 -14.81
C GLU A 20 -8.33 -25.31 -13.71
N SER A 21 -7.48 -24.75 -12.85
CA SER A 21 -6.95 -25.47 -11.69
C SER A 21 -8.00 -25.72 -10.61
N GLY A 22 -9.07 -24.92 -10.57
CA GLY A 22 -10.10 -24.94 -9.53
C GLY A 22 -9.60 -24.48 -8.16
N VAL A 23 -8.33 -24.06 -8.01
CA VAL A 23 -7.72 -23.69 -6.74
C VAL A 23 -7.64 -22.17 -6.61
N LEU A 24 -8.62 -21.57 -5.95
CA LEU A 24 -8.69 -20.12 -5.70
C LEU A 24 -8.04 -19.70 -4.37
N MET A 25 -7.70 -20.66 -3.52
CA MET A 25 -7.06 -20.40 -2.23
C MET A 25 -5.58 -20.06 -2.39
N ARG A 26 -5.05 -19.23 -1.49
CA ARG A 26 -3.65 -18.84 -1.50
C ARG A 26 -2.69 -19.96 -1.05
N TYR A 27 -3.13 -20.88 -0.21
CA TYR A 27 -2.30 -21.92 0.42
C TYR A 27 -2.70 -23.32 -0.02
N GLY A 28 -1.72 -24.24 0.03
CA GLY A 28 -1.96 -25.66 -0.21
C GLY A 28 -2.31 -26.01 -1.64
N PHE A 29 -2.68 -27.27 -1.84
CA PHE A 29 -3.15 -27.83 -3.11
C PHE A 29 -2.12 -27.78 -4.25
N ASP A 30 -0.83 -27.90 -3.93
CA ASP A 30 0.28 -27.74 -4.89
C ASP A 30 0.12 -28.67 -6.11
N GLY A 31 -0.26 -29.91 -5.88
CA GLY A 31 -0.48 -30.90 -6.95
C GLY A 31 -1.67 -30.61 -7.88
N MET A 32 -2.61 -29.75 -7.45
CA MET A 32 -3.80 -29.39 -8.24
C MET A 32 -3.63 -28.08 -9.02
N ARG A 33 -2.60 -27.31 -8.73
CA ARG A 33 -2.41 -25.95 -9.30
C ARG A 33 -1.83 -25.94 -10.70
N ASN A 34 -1.41 -27.08 -11.22
CA ASN A 34 -0.73 -27.17 -12.53
C ASN A 34 0.43 -26.17 -12.68
N GLY A 35 1.12 -25.87 -11.57
CA GLY A 35 2.20 -24.88 -11.53
C GLY A 35 1.74 -23.41 -11.50
N HIS A 36 0.45 -23.12 -11.44
CA HIS A 36 -0.08 -21.74 -11.49
C HIS A 36 -0.22 -21.13 -10.10
N TRP A 37 0.78 -20.40 -9.67
CA TRP A 37 0.81 -19.63 -8.43
C TRP A 37 0.84 -18.13 -8.71
N LYS A 38 -0.17 -17.59 -9.39
CA LYS A 38 -0.16 -16.23 -9.94
C LYS A 38 0.14 -15.15 -8.89
N ALA A 39 -0.51 -15.20 -7.72
CA ALA A 39 -0.24 -14.26 -6.64
C ALA A 39 1.23 -14.36 -6.15
N LYS A 40 1.72 -15.57 -5.89
CA LYS A 40 3.10 -15.79 -5.45
C LYS A 40 4.12 -15.36 -6.52
N GLN A 41 3.86 -15.65 -7.78
CA GLN A 41 4.71 -15.23 -8.91
C GLN A 41 4.78 -13.70 -8.97
N PHE A 42 3.63 -13.01 -8.84
CA PHE A 42 3.60 -11.56 -8.80
C PHE A 42 4.41 -11.02 -7.61
N GLU A 43 4.17 -11.52 -6.40
CA GLU A 43 4.86 -11.07 -5.20
C GLU A 43 6.38 -11.21 -5.32
N THR A 44 6.85 -12.34 -5.84
CA THR A 44 8.29 -12.58 -6.07
C THR A 44 8.86 -11.58 -7.08
N THR A 45 8.20 -11.43 -8.23
CA THR A 45 8.65 -10.54 -9.29
C THR A 45 8.62 -9.08 -8.85
N PHE A 46 7.56 -8.68 -8.16
CA PHE A 46 7.40 -7.32 -7.66
C PHE A 46 8.43 -6.98 -6.58
N ALA A 47 8.66 -7.89 -5.63
CA ALA A 47 9.69 -7.71 -4.62
C ALA A 47 11.08 -7.50 -5.26
N GLN A 48 11.44 -8.33 -6.24
CA GLN A 48 12.70 -8.18 -6.98
C GLN A 48 12.80 -6.83 -7.69
N ARG A 49 11.73 -6.43 -8.39
CA ARG A 49 11.69 -5.15 -9.13
C ARG A 49 11.81 -3.95 -8.21
N MET A 50 11.20 -4.00 -7.04
CA MET A 50 11.22 -2.94 -6.03
C MET A 50 12.43 -3.02 -5.08
N GLN A 51 13.32 -3.99 -5.29
CA GLN A 51 14.49 -4.25 -4.42
C GLN A 51 14.11 -4.39 -2.94
N SER A 52 12.95 -5.00 -2.69
CA SER A 52 12.47 -5.30 -1.34
C SER A 52 12.62 -6.79 -1.02
N THR A 53 12.78 -7.10 0.27
CA THR A 53 12.94 -8.49 0.73
C THR A 53 11.63 -9.26 0.61
N HIS A 54 10.51 -8.58 0.81
CA HIS A 54 9.18 -9.20 0.85
C HIS A 54 8.15 -8.37 0.09
N CYS A 55 7.16 -9.06 -0.44
CA CYS A 55 5.95 -8.48 -0.99
C CYS A 55 4.77 -9.37 -0.62
N GLN A 56 3.66 -8.77 -0.24
CA GLN A 56 2.42 -9.46 0.10
C GLN A 56 1.26 -8.82 -0.63
N LEU A 57 0.55 -9.59 -1.44
CA LEU A 57 -0.72 -9.17 -2.02
C LEU A 57 -1.84 -9.26 -1.00
N VAL A 58 -2.71 -8.27 -1.03
CA VAL A 58 -3.92 -8.16 -0.21
C VAL A 58 -5.12 -7.81 -1.10
N SER A 59 -6.32 -7.80 -0.54
CA SER A 59 -7.57 -7.66 -1.29
C SER A 59 -7.83 -6.26 -1.85
N SER A 60 -7.18 -5.22 -1.30
CA SER A 60 -7.40 -3.82 -1.73
C SER A 60 -6.22 -2.93 -1.33
N GLY A 61 -6.15 -1.72 -1.92
CA GLY A 61 -5.19 -0.69 -1.53
C GLY A 61 -5.38 -0.26 -0.07
N THR A 62 -6.62 -0.12 0.41
CA THR A 62 -6.90 0.18 1.81
C THR A 62 -6.35 -0.90 2.74
N SER A 63 -6.58 -2.18 2.42
CA SER A 63 -5.99 -3.29 3.18
C SER A 63 -4.46 -3.27 3.14
N ALA A 64 -3.87 -2.86 2.01
CA ALA A 64 -2.41 -2.73 1.89
C ALA A 64 -1.86 -1.67 2.85
N LEU A 65 -2.49 -0.51 2.93
CA LEU A 65 -2.11 0.55 3.87
C LEU A 65 -2.26 0.08 5.32
N THR A 66 -3.38 -0.54 5.66
CA THR A 66 -3.63 -1.07 7.02
C THR A 66 -2.56 -2.08 7.42
N VAL A 67 -2.24 -3.04 6.54
CA VAL A 67 -1.21 -4.06 6.80
C VAL A 67 0.17 -3.43 6.90
N ALA A 68 0.50 -2.45 6.05
CA ALA A 68 1.78 -1.75 6.09
C ALA A 68 1.97 -0.99 7.40
N LEU A 69 0.96 -0.22 7.85
CA LEU A 69 0.98 0.51 9.11
C LEU A 69 1.11 -0.45 10.31
N ALA A 70 0.31 -1.52 10.33
CA ALA A 70 0.40 -2.54 11.37
C ALA A 70 1.79 -3.20 11.41
N SER A 71 2.38 -3.48 10.25
CA SER A 71 3.74 -4.05 10.13
C SER A 71 4.82 -3.09 10.61
N ALA A 72 4.58 -1.77 10.51
CA ALA A 72 5.44 -0.74 11.09
C ALA A 72 5.23 -0.55 12.61
N GLY A 73 4.34 -1.33 13.22
CA GLY A 73 4.06 -1.31 14.65
C GLY A 73 3.10 -0.21 15.07
N VAL A 74 2.31 0.32 14.15
CA VAL A 74 1.24 1.31 14.44
C VAL A 74 0.06 0.59 15.09
N GLY A 75 -0.44 1.12 16.18
CA GLY A 75 -1.57 0.59 16.93
C GLY A 75 -2.38 1.66 17.67
N ALA A 76 -3.26 1.20 18.55
CA ALA A 76 -4.19 2.07 19.26
C ALA A 76 -3.46 3.16 20.08
N GLY A 77 -3.85 4.42 19.83
CA GLY A 77 -3.31 5.60 20.50
C GLY A 77 -2.03 6.17 19.91
N ASP A 78 -1.39 5.47 18.95
CA ASP A 78 -0.27 6.00 18.17
C ASP A 78 -0.77 7.08 17.19
N GLU A 79 0.06 8.08 16.93
CA GLU A 79 -0.22 9.12 15.94
C GLU A 79 0.46 8.80 14.61
N VAL A 80 -0.30 8.98 13.52
CA VAL A 80 0.20 8.87 12.15
C VAL A 80 -0.02 10.19 11.43
N ILE A 81 1.06 10.85 11.05
CA ILE A 81 1.02 12.10 10.27
C ILE A 81 0.69 11.76 8.81
N MET A 82 -0.29 12.46 8.24
CA MET A 82 -0.74 12.27 6.87
C MET A 82 -1.17 13.59 6.23
N PRO A 83 -1.14 13.73 4.88
CA PRO A 83 -1.58 14.95 4.22
C PRO A 83 -3.09 15.13 4.33
N THR A 84 -3.54 16.38 4.37
CA THR A 84 -4.96 16.75 4.26
C THR A 84 -5.53 16.45 2.88
N PHE A 85 -4.69 16.47 1.83
CA PHE A 85 -5.07 16.19 0.45
C PHE A 85 -4.64 14.79 0.04
N THR A 86 -5.55 13.84 0.18
CA THR A 86 -5.34 12.42 -0.17
C THR A 86 -6.68 11.72 -0.40
N PHE A 87 -6.62 10.48 -0.87
CA PHE A 87 -7.80 9.62 -0.92
C PHE A 87 -8.18 9.15 0.49
N VAL A 88 -9.47 9.02 0.76
CA VAL A 88 -10.01 8.68 2.09
C VAL A 88 -9.41 7.41 2.71
N ALA A 89 -8.97 6.45 1.89
CA ALA A 89 -8.34 5.22 2.37
C ALA A 89 -7.10 5.44 3.24
N SER A 90 -6.38 6.57 3.06
CA SER A 90 -5.26 6.93 3.92
C SER A 90 -5.73 7.15 5.36
N PHE A 91 -6.81 7.89 5.52
CA PHE A 91 -7.44 8.15 6.83
C PHE A 91 -8.05 6.88 7.42
N GLU A 92 -8.83 6.14 6.64
CA GLU A 92 -9.52 4.93 7.08
C GLU A 92 -8.54 3.86 7.57
N SER A 93 -7.41 3.67 6.87
CA SER A 93 -6.41 2.67 7.24
C SER A 93 -5.78 2.93 8.61
N ILE A 94 -5.61 4.20 9.01
CA ILE A 94 -5.13 4.60 10.32
C ILE A 94 -6.21 4.32 11.38
N MET A 95 -7.45 4.75 11.10
CA MET A 95 -8.58 4.55 12.01
C MET A 95 -8.87 3.07 12.27
N MET A 96 -8.72 2.21 11.27
CA MET A 96 -8.90 0.76 11.41
C MET A 96 -7.93 0.12 12.42
N LEU A 97 -6.79 0.74 12.69
CA LEU A 97 -5.82 0.30 13.70
C LEU A 97 -6.05 0.92 15.08
N GLY A 98 -7.07 1.77 15.23
CA GLY A 98 -7.30 2.54 16.46
C GLY A 98 -6.26 3.64 16.68
N ALA A 99 -5.45 3.94 15.68
CA ALA A 99 -4.47 5.01 15.69
C ALA A 99 -5.12 6.38 15.41
N VAL A 100 -4.42 7.46 15.70
CA VAL A 100 -4.90 8.82 15.56
C VAL A 100 -4.29 9.44 14.28
N PRO A 101 -5.10 9.79 13.26
CA PRO A 101 -4.60 10.51 12.10
C PRO A 101 -4.31 11.96 12.45
N VAL A 102 -3.08 12.41 12.24
CA VAL A 102 -2.65 13.80 12.38
C VAL A 102 -2.58 14.43 11.00
N LEU A 103 -3.56 15.28 10.72
CA LEU A 103 -3.69 15.92 9.41
C LEU A 103 -2.74 17.12 9.32
N VAL A 104 -1.93 17.15 8.29
CA VAL A 104 -0.92 18.19 8.05
C VAL A 104 -1.10 18.78 6.66
N ASP A 105 -0.78 20.06 6.53
CA ASP A 105 -0.90 20.78 5.28
C ASP A 105 0.04 20.24 4.19
N ILE A 106 -0.31 20.53 2.96
CA ILE A 106 0.47 20.24 1.76
C ILE A 106 1.17 21.51 1.28
N ASP A 107 2.24 21.31 0.53
CA ASP A 107 2.92 22.40 -0.18
C ASP A 107 2.43 22.54 -1.65
N ASP A 108 3.08 23.39 -2.42
CA ASP A 108 2.74 23.65 -3.83
C ASP A 108 2.87 22.41 -4.75
N THR A 109 3.51 21.35 -4.27
CA THR A 109 3.60 20.06 -4.98
C THR A 109 2.40 19.15 -4.77
N LEU A 110 1.43 19.58 -3.96
CA LEU A 110 0.27 18.81 -3.51
C LEU A 110 0.66 17.59 -2.66
N THR A 111 1.85 17.59 -2.07
CA THR A 111 2.32 16.55 -1.15
C THR A 111 2.56 17.13 0.25
N LEU A 112 2.89 16.30 1.25
CA LEU A 112 3.17 16.77 2.60
C LEU A 112 4.22 17.88 2.62
N ASP A 113 3.92 19.01 3.29
CA ASP A 113 4.91 20.03 3.60
C ASP A 113 5.83 19.54 4.73
N PRO A 114 7.14 19.35 4.47
CA PRO A 114 8.08 18.88 5.49
C PRO A 114 8.15 19.75 6.74
N LYS A 115 7.98 21.09 6.61
CA LYS A 115 7.99 22.01 7.76
C LYS A 115 6.73 21.83 8.63
N ALA A 116 5.59 21.65 8.00
CA ALA A 116 4.35 21.37 8.69
C ALA A 116 4.40 19.99 9.38
N VAL A 117 5.03 19.01 8.78
CA VAL A 117 5.29 17.69 9.40
C VAL A 117 6.17 17.84 10.63
N GLU A 118 7.29 18.57 10.56
CA GLU A 118 8.20 18.80 11.70
C GLU A 118 7.46 19.40 12.89
N ASN A 119 6.58 20.38 12.65
CA ASN A 119 5.78 21.02 13.69
C ASN A 119 4.69 20.13 14.31
N ALA A 120 4.29 19.08 13.60
CA ALA A 120 3.23 18.16 14.03
C ALA A 120 3.76 16.92 14.78
N ILE A 121 5.08 16.73 14.83
CA ILE A 121 5.69 15.58 15.53
C ILE A 121 5.50 15.72 17.04
N THR A 122 5.00 14.66 17.67
CA THR A 122 4.86 14.54 19.13
C THR A 122 5.56 13.26 19.63
N SER A 123 5.55 13.07 20.95
CA SER A 123 6.04 11.82 21.56
C SER A 123 5.19 10.60 21.20
N LYS A 124 4.02 10.78 20.61
CA LYS A 124 3.11 9.72 20.16
C LYS A 124 3.22 9.44 18.67
N THR A 125 3.92 10.29 17.91
CA THR A 125 4.09 10.09 16.48
C THR A 125 4.86 8.81 16.22
N LYS A 126 4.19 7.85 15.60
CA LYS A 126 4.74 6.53 15.27
C LYS A 126 5.15 6.41 13.81
N CYS A 127 4.43 7.09 12.92
CA CYS A 127 4.62 6.96 11.48
C CYS A 127 4.28 8.27 10.76
N ILE A 128 4.98 8.53 9.67
CA ILE A 128 4.61 9.55 8.67
C ILE A 128 4.20 8.80 7.41
N MET A 129 3.03 9.09 6.88
CA MET A 129 2.48 8.47 5.68
C MET A 129 2.39 9.50 4.55
N PRO A 130 3.46 9.71 3.77
CA PRO A 130 3.42 10.58 2.61
C PRO A 130 2.59 9.97 1.49
N VAL A 131 1.92 10.81 0.73
CA VAL A 131 1.14 10.42 -0.45
C VAL A 131 1.71 11.13 -1.67
N HIS A 132 2.03 10.36 -2.71
CA HIS A 132 2.47 10.88 -4.01
C HIS A 132 1.26 11.28 -4.85
N MET A 133 0.62 12.37 -4.47
CA MET A 133 -0.67 12.78 -5.02
C MET A 133 -0.55 13.16 -6.50
N CYS A 134 -1.46 12.65 -7.32
CA CYS A 134 -1.48 12.89 -8.79
C CYS A 134 -0.16 12.56 -9.50
N GLY A 135 0.69 11.72 -8.91
CA GLY A 135 2.01 11.37 -9.44
C GLY A 135 3.13 12.35 -9.06
N SER A 136 2.83 13.41 -8.30
CA SER A 136 3.85 14.27 -7.70
C SER A 136 4.53 13.55 -6.54
N MET A 137 5.86 13.54 -6.55
CA MET A 137 6.66 12.84 -5.53
C MET A 137 6.79 13.72 -4.28
N ALA A 138 6.39 13.20 -3.12
CA ALA A 138 6.71 13.83 -1.84
C ALA A 138 8.23 13.88 -1.61
N ASP A 139 8.72 14.90 -0.95
CA ASP A 139 10.14 15.03 -0.60
C ASP A 139 10.52 14.07 0.54
N LEU A 140 10.71 12.80 0.17
CA LEU A 140 11.11 11.75 1.11
C LEU A 140 12.46 12.01 1.76
N LYS A 141 13.31 12.84 1.16
CA LYS A 141 14.63 13.17 1.73
C LYS A 141 14.47 14.13 2.89
N ALA A 142 13.66 15.17 2.73
CA ALA A 142 13.35 16.10 3.82
C ALA A 142 12.57 15.43 4.95
N LEU A 143 11.61 14.54 4.60
CA LEU A 143 10.80 13.81 5.60
C LEU A 143 11.58 12.77 6.43
N LYS A 144 12.81 12.41 6.03
CA LYS A 144 13.66 11.45 6.76
C LYS A 144 14.70 12.11 7.66
N GLN A 145 14.83 13.41 7.66
CA GLN A 145 15.76 14.16 8.50
C GLN A 145 15.16 14.42 9.88
#